data_11f945aea51c51852bfeeaa35790917e
#
_entry.id   11f945aea51c51852bfeeaa35790917e
#
_cell.length_a   1.000
_cell.length_b   1.000
_cell.length_c   1.000
_cell.angle_alpha   90.00
_cell.angle_beta   90.00
_cell.angle_gamma   90.00
#
_symmetry.space_group_name_H-M   'P 1'
#
loop_
_entity.id
_entity.type
_entity.pdbx_description
1 polymer ?
#
loop_
_entity_poly.entity_id
_entity_poly.type
_entity_poly.pdbx_seq_one_letter_code
_entity_poly.pdbx_strand_id
1 'polypeptide(L)'
;IKINKTVYAKDKEENGRWYLGTTKTMGSSREVYICDTLYSVLTDYKKLQIKYKKEFGKKYKQYILKEIKNKYGKLVEYKVIQSSSKHNRVEMVFTRKDGTYSGTDIIRYPFKIIHYELGINCRFYDLRGSFATISLRSGCEIKDIAEVLGHKRIETTEKYYISSTSEDKKTVTEIFEKNTHI
;
A
#
# COMPACT_ATOMS: atom_id res chain seq x y z
N ILE A 1 -8.19 4.92 -4.74
CA ILE A 1 -7.78 3.49 -4.71
C ILE A 1 -8.71 2.75 -3.77
N LYS A 2 -9.35 1.69 -4.25
CA LYS A 2 -10.18 0.83 -3.42
C LYS A 2 -9.36 -0.36 -2.92
N ILE A 3 -9.19 -0.46 -1.60
CA ILE A 3 -8.47 -1.53 -0.93
C ILE A 3 -9.50 -2.49 -0.35
N ASN A 4 -9.75 -3.61 -1.03
CA ASN A 4 -10.76 -4.61 -0.63
C ASN A 4 -10.25 -6.05 -0.70
N LYS A 5 -8.99 -6.25 -1.04
CA LYS A 5 -8.35 -7.57 -1.13
C LYS A 5 -6.97 -7.56 -0.50
N THR A 6 -6.53 -8.73 -0.09
CA THR A 6 -5.17 -8.96 0.40
C THR A 6 -4.47 -9.92 -0.53
N VAL A 7 -3.22 -9.61 -0.86
CA VAL A 7 -2.33 -10.49 -1.65
C VAL A 7 -1.48 -11.30 -0.69
N TYR A 8 -1.36 -12.59 -0.93
CA TYR A 8 -0.52 -13.49 -0.13
C TYR A 8 -0.03 -14.69 -0.95
N ALA A 9 1.08 -15.28 -0.53
CA ALA A 9 1.62 -16.49 -1.11
C ALA A 9 1.26 -17.69 -0.20
N LYS A 10 0.68 -18.75 -0.77
CA LYS A 10 0.40 -20.00 -0.04
C LYS A 10 1.48 -21.04 -0.24
N ASP A 11 2.00 -21.14 -1.45
CA ASP A 11 2.91 -22.20 -1.84
C ASP A 11 4.33 -21.68 -1.95
N LYS A 12 5.28 -22.44 -1.41
CA LYS A 12 6.73 -22.23 -1.61
C LYS A 12 7.20 -22.72 -2.99
N GLU A 13 6.29 -23.22 -3.83
CA GLU A 13 6.62 -23.72 -5.16
C GLU A 13 7.22 -22.63 -6.04
N GLU A 14 8.07 -23.04 -6.95
CA GLU A 14 8.79 -22.21 -7.94
C GLU A 14 7.94 -21.07 -8.48
N ASN A 15 8.44 -19.83 -8.31
CA ASN A 15 7.84 -18.57 -8.75
C ASN A 15 6.66 -18.01 -7.95
N GLY A 16 6.51 -18.37 -6.67
CA GLY A 16 5.59 -17.74 -5.72
C GLY A 16 4.18 -17.56 -6.26
N ARG A 17 3.33 -18.56 -6.09
CA ARG A 17 1.92 -18.46 -6.51
C ARG A 17 1.18 -17.48 -5.62
N TRP A 18 0.73 -16.39 -6.22
CA TRP A 18 -0.01 -15.36 -5.52
C TRP A 18 -1.51 -15.63 -5.51
N TYR A 19 -2.11 -15.31 -4.38
CA TYR A 19 -3.54 -15.42 -4.13
C TYR A 19 -4.09 -14.06 -3.70
N LEU A 20 -5.35 -13.80 -4.06
CA LEU A 20 -6.10 -12.62 -3.65
C LEU A 20 -7.27 -13.10 -2.80
N GLY A 21 -7.21 -12.83 -1.51
CA GLY A 21 -8.29 -13.08 -0.57
C GLY A 21 -9.00 -11.82 -0.15
N THR A 22 -10.02 -11.97 0.68
CA THR A 22 -10.67 -10.85 1.36
C THR A 22 -9.72 -10.21 2.35
N THR A 23 -9.93 -8.94 2.67
CA THR A 23 -9.20 -8.27 3.74
C THR A 23 -9.45 -8.98 5.08
N LYS A 24 -8.46 -8.99 5.97
CA LYS A 24 -8.50 -9.68 7.27
C LYS A 24 -9.70 -9.25 8.14
N THR A 25 -10.18 -8.03 7.98
CA THR A 25 -11.28 -7.46 8.75
C THR A 25 -12.14 -6.57 7.86
N MET A 26 -13.43 -6.40 8.19
CA MET A 26 -14.33 -5.49 7.46
C MET A 26 -13.79 -4.05 7.43
N GLY A 27 -13.23 -3.54 8.52
CA GLY A 27 -12.64 -2.19 8.58
C GLY A 27 -11.34 -2.03 7.79
N SER A 28 -10.78 -3.11 7.23
CA SER A 28 -9.62 -3.03 6.35
C SER A 28 -10.01 -2.73 4.89
N SER A 29 -11.29 -2.90 4.53
CA SER A 29 -11.81 -2.46 3.23
C SER A 29 -12.05 -0.96 3.30
N ARG A 30 -11.39 -0.19 2.43
CA ARG A 30 -11.46 1.27 2.42
C ARG A 30 -11.13 1.85 1.06
N GLU A 31 -11.47 3.10 0.87
CA GLU A 31 -11.05 3.91 -0.26
C GLU A 31 -9.98 4.90 0.21
N VAL A 32 -8.95 5.07 -0.60
CA VAL A 32 -7.87 6.05 -0.36
C VAL A 32 -7.76 6.94 -1.58
N TYR A 33 -7.81 8.24 -1.36
CA TYR A 33 -7.63 9.22 -2.42
C TYR A 33 -6.17 9.27 -2.85
N ILE A 34 -5.96 9.58 -4.12
CA ILE A 34 -4.63 9.71 -4.73
C ILE A 34 -4.34 11.20 -4.86
N CYS A 35 -3.21 11.65 -4.31
CA CYS A 35 -2.75 13.01 -4.54
C CYS A 35 -2.20 13.17 -5.96
N ASP A 36 -2.15 14.40 -6.46
CA ASP A 36 -1.74 14.71 -7.85
C ASP A 36 -0.35 14.20 -8.19
N THR A 37 0.59 14.30 -7.26
CA THR A 37 1.94 13.74 -7.43
C THR A 37 1.92 12.24 -7.67
N LEU A 38 1.19 11.48 -6.84
CA LEU A 38 1.07 10.03 -7.00
C LEU A 38 0.33 9.67 -8.29
N TYR A 39 -0.72 10.43 -8.64
CA TYR A 39 -1.44 10.25 -9.90
C TYR A 39 -0.54 10.43 -11.12
N SER A 40 0.29 11.47 -11.15
CA SER A 40 1.26 11.71 -12.21
C SER A 40 2.25 10.55 -12.33
N VAL A 41 2.88 10.15 -11.23
CA VAL A 41 3.85 9.04 -11.21
C VAL A 41 3.22 7.73 -11.72
N LEU A 42 2.01 7.39 -11.26
CA LEU A 42 1.32 6.18 -11.71
C LEU A 42 0.93 6.24 -13.19
N THR A 43 0.56 7.42 -13.68
CA THR A 43 0.22 7.63 -15.10
C THR A 43 1.46 7.44 -15.99
N ASP A 44 2.59 7.99 -15.61
CA ASP A 44 3.83 7.83 -16.38
C ASP A 44 4.34 6.39 -16.33
N TYR A 45 4.23 5.74 -15.19
CA TYR A 45 4.56 4.33 -15.08
C TYR A 45 3.64 3.45 -15.96
N LYS A 46 2.36 3.78 -16.06
CA LYS A 46 1.43 3.09 -16.97
C LYS A 46 1.84 3.25 -18.45
N LYS A 47 2.26 4.46 -18.84
CA LYS A 47 2.80 4.69 -20.23
C LYS A 47 4.03 3.82 -20.47
N LEU A 48 4.93 3.72 -19.48
CA LEU A 48 6.12 2.87 -19.55
C LEU A 48 5.76 1.38 -19.68
N GLN A 49 4.78 0.90 -18.92
CA GLN A 49 4.29 -0.47 -19.06
C GLN A 49 3.71 -0.76 -20.46
N ILE A 50 2.98 0.19 -21.04
CA ILE A 50 2.45 0.06 -22.41
C ILE A 50 3.61 -0.05 -23.42
N LYS A 51 4.67 0.74 -23.25
CA LYS A 51 5.89 0.64 -24.07
C LYS A 51 6.51 -0.75 -23.96
N TYR A 52 6.76 -1.25 -22.76
CA TYR A 52 7.29 -2.59 -22.53
C TYR A 52 6.41 -3.70 -23.14
N LYS A 53 5.10 -3.57 -23.00
CA LYS A 53 4.15 -4.52 -23.60
C LYS A 53 4.25 -4.58 -25.13
N LYS A 54 4.50 -3.44 -25.78
CA LYS A 54 4.76 -3.38 -27.23
C LYS A 54 6.12 -4.00 -27.59
N GLU A 55 7.18 -3.68 -26.84
CA GLU A 55 8.53 -4.20 -27.07
C GLU A 55 8.61 -5.73 -26.94
N PHE A 56 8.01 -6.27 -25.89
CA PHE A 56 8.01 -7.72 -25.64
C PHE A 56 6.96 -8.49 -26.45
N GLY A 57 5.93 -7.83 -26.95
CA GLY A 57 4.89 -8.42 -27.77
C GLY A 57 4.29 -9.70 -27.15
N LYS A 58 4.34 -10.82 -27.88
CA LYS A 58 3.82 -12.11 -27.43
C LYS A 58 4.58 -12.70 -26.21
N LYS A 59 5.80 -12.26 -25.95
CA LYS A 59 6.61 -12.70 -24.79
C LYS A 59 6.24 -11.98 -23.50
N TYR A 60 5.44 -10.90 -23.56
CA TYR A 60 5.01 -10.16 -22.38
C TYR A 60 4.10 -11.02 -21.50
N LYS A 61 4.47 -11.18 -20.24
CA LYS A 61 3.72 -11.98 -19.27
C LYS A 61 2.43 -11.30 -18.87
N GLN A 62 1.34 -12.06 -18.89
CA GLN A 62 0.01 -11.60 -18.53
C GLN A 62 -0.61 -12.58 -17.55
N TYR A 63 -1.56 -12.10 -16.76
CA TYR A 63 -2.15 -12.87 -15.67
C TYR A 63 -3.66 -12.80 -15.70
N ILE A 64 -4.27 -13.88 -15.23
CA ILE A 64 -5.71 -13.98 -15.01
C ILE A 64 -5.99 -14.33 -13.54
N LEU A 65 -7.21 -14.04 -13.10
CA LEU A 65 -7.72 -14.47 -11.81
C LEU A 65 -8.55 -15.74 -11.99
N LYS A 66 -8.10 -16.86 -11.40
CA LYS A 66 -8.86 -18.10 -11.31
C LYS A 66 -9.58 -18.16 -9.98
N GLU A 67 -10.90 -18.29 -10.02
CA GLU A 67 -11.72 -18.44 -8.82
C GLU A 67 -11.42 -19.77 -8.12
N ILE A 68 -11.31 -19.72 -6.79
CA ILE A 68 -11.28 -20.88 -5.91
C ILE A 68 -12.53 -20.85 -5.06
N LYS A 69 -13.34 -21.88 -5.19
CA LYS A 69 -14.60 -22.05 -4.45
C LYS A 69 -14.47 -23.15 -3.40
N ASN A 70 -15.20 -23.00 -2.32
CA ASN A 70 -15.30 -24.05 -1.29
C ASN A 70 -16.23 -25.18 -1.75
N LYS A 71 -16.38 -26.21 -0.92
CA LYS A 71 -17.25 -27.35 -1.18
C LYS A 71 -18.74 -27.02 -1.40
N TYR A 72 -19.14 -25.82 -1.02
CA TYR A 72 -20.52 -25.32 -1.21
C TYR A 72 -20.65 -24.39 -2.41
N GLY A 73 -19.64 -24.29 -3.28
CA GLY A 73 -19.65 -23.43 -4.45
C GLY A 73 -19.41 -21.93 -4.16
N LYS A 74 -19.20 -21.53 -2.89
CA LYS A 74 -18.96 -20.14 -2.51
C LYS A 74 -17.50 -19.76 -2.82
N LEU A 75 -17.33 -18.60 -3.47
CA LEU A 75 -16.01 -18.02 -3.75
C LEU A 75 -15.27 -17.75 -2.43
N VAL A 76 -14.05 -18.26 -2.33
CA VAL A 76 -13.16 -18.06 -1.17
C VAL A 76 -12.06 -17.07 -1.50
N GLU A 77 -11.39 -17.27 -2.63
CA GLU A 77 -10.24 -16.49 -3.05
C GLU A 77 -10.01 -16.64 -4.56
N TYR A 78 -9.08 -15.84 -5.08
CA TYR A 78 -8.60 -15.96 -6.45
C TYR A 78 -7.14 -16.39 -6.46
N LYS A 79 -6.78 -17.27 -7.39
CA LYS A 79 -5.38 -17.60 -7.71
C LYS A 79 -4.93 -16.79 -8.91
N VAL A 80 -3.76 -16.14 -8.80
CA VAL A 80 -3.14 -15.43 -9.92
C VAL A 80 -2.38 -16.43 -10.77
N ILE A 81 -2.77 -16.56 -12.04
CA ILE A 81 -2.17 -17.51 -12.97
C ILE A 81 -1.67 -16.79 -14.20
N GLN A 82 -0.46 -17.12 -14.65
CA GLN A 82 0.05 -16.64 -15.93
C GLN A 82 -0.77 -17.25 -17.07
N SER A 83 -1.32 -16.42 -17.94
CA SER A 83 -2.15 -16.84 -19.06
C SER A 83 -2.22 -15.75 -20.13
N SER A 84 -2.32 -16.15 -21.38
CA SER A 84 -2.60 -15.25 -22.51
C SER A 84 -4.11 -15.00 -22.74
N SER A 85 -4.97 -15.64 -21.95
CA SER A 85 -6.43 -15.45 -22.03
C SER A 85 -6.81 -14.00 -21.80
N LYS A 86 -7.85 -13.54 -22.50
CA LYS A 86 -8.45 -12.22 -22.27
C LYS A 86 -9.51 -12.26 -21.15
N HIS A 87 -10.02 -13.46 -20.83
CA HIS A 87 -11.05 -13.64 -19.80
C HIS A 87 -10.44 -13.54 -18.41
N ASN A 88 -11.08 -12.83 -17.51
CA ASN A 88 -10.63 -12.59 -16.12
C ASN A 88 -9.20 -12.05 -16.01
N ARG A 89 -8.75 -11.28 -17.01
CA ARG A 89 -7.42 -10.66 -17.00
C ARG A 89 -7.31 -9.68 -15.84
N VAL A 90 -6.18 -9.75 -15.17
CA VAL A 90 -5.78 -8.77 -14.15
C VAL A 90 -4.56 -7.99 -14.65
N GLU A 91 -4.62 -6.69 -14.55
CA GLU A 91 -3.48 -5.81 -14.80
C GLU A 91 -2.77 -5.51 -13.48
N MET A 92 -1.49 -5.88 -13.43
CA MET A 92 -0.65 -5.59 -12.27
C MET A 92 -0.09 -4.18 -12.37
N VAL A 93 -0.16 -3.42 -11.27
CA VAL A 93 0.39 -2.06 -11.23
C VAL A 93 1.91 -2.10 -11.34
N PHE A 94 2.58 -2.97 -10.57
CA PHE A 94 4.04 -3.08 -10.59
C PHE A 94 4.49 -4.36 -11.26
N THR A 95 5.17 -4.19 -12.42
CA THR A 95 5.71 -5.31 -13.18
C THR A 95 7.18 -5.03 -13.55
N ARG A 96 7.90 -6.10 -13.85
CA ARG A 96 9.18 -6.00 -14.56
C ARG A 96 8.93 -5.69 -16.05
N LYS A 97 9.98 -5.40 -16.77
CA LYS A 97 9.91 -5.07 -18.21
C LYS A 97 9.20 -6.14 -19.06
N ASP A 98 9.40 -7.41 -18.72
CA ASP A 98 8.79 -8.56 -19.41
C ASP A 98 7.34 -8.84 -18.98
N GLY A 99 6.75 -8.02 -18.13
CA GLY A 99 5.41 -8.19 -17.58
C GLY A 99 5.33 -9.10 -16.35
N THR A 100 6.43 -9.73 -15.90
CA THR A 100 6.45 -10.48 -14.65
C THR A 100 6.14 -9.54 -13.49
N TYR A 101 5.21 -9.92 -12.62
CA TYR A 101 4.88 -9.09 -11.45
C TYR A 101 6.06 -8.99 -10.48
N SER A 102 6.19 -7.84 -9.85
CA SER A 102 7.21 -7.60 -8.84
C SER A 102 6.79 -8.19 -7.49
N GLY A 103 7.66 -8.97 -6.88
CA GLY A 103 7.45 -9.48 -5.52
C GLY A 103 7.70 -8.44 -4.46
N THR A 104 7.50 -8.82 -3.20
CA THR A 104 7.75 -7.95 -2.03
C THR A 104 9.22 -7.59 -1.85
N ASP A 105 10.12 -8.30 -2.51
CA ASP A 105 11.57 -8.08 -2.43
C ASP A 105 12.05 -6.81 -3.15
N ILE A 106 11.21 -6.22 -4.01
CA ILE A 106 11.56 -5.02 -4.78
C ILE A 106 11.96 -3.84 -3.87
N ILE A 107 11.38 -3.75 -2.67
CA ILE A 107 11.68 -2.69 -1.71
C ILE A 107 12.90 -3.00 -0.84
N ARG A 108 13.36 -4.26 -0.81
CA ARG A 108 14.47 -4.68 0.06
C ARG A 108 15.78 -3.96 -0.28
N TYR A 109 16.11 -3.85 -1.56
CA TYR A 109 17.34 -3.20 -1.99
C TYR A 109 17.36 -1.69 -1.72
N PRO A 110 16.35 -0.89 -2.07
CA PRO A 110 16.27 0.52 -1.69
C PRO A 110 16.40 0.75 -0.18
N PHE A 111 15.77 -0.09 0.65
CA PHE A 111 15.88 0.04 2.11
C PHE A 111 17.26 -0.36 2.66
N LYS A 112 17.99 -1.25 1.98
CA LYS A 112 19.41 -1.48 2.30
C LYS A 112 20.27 -0.24 2.02
N ILE A 113 20.06 0.43 0.90
CA ILE A 113 20.77 1.69 0.59
C ILE A 113 20.47 2.74 1.66
N ILE A 114 19.19 2.96 2.00
CA ILE A 114 18.78 3.90 3.04
C ILE A 114 19.49 3.58 4.37
N HIS A 115 19.56 2.30 4.74
CA HIS A 115 20.20 1.88 5.98
C HIS A 115 21.73 2.03 5.96
N TYR A 116 22.39 1.48 4.94
CA TYR A 116 23.86 1.36 4.94
C TYR A 116 24.58 2.59 4.37
N GLU A 117 23.98 3.29 3.40
CA GLU A 117 24.61 4.45 2.77
C GLU A 117 24.18 5.77 3.39
N LEU A 118 22.90 5.86 3.83
CA LEU A 118 22.37 7.07 4.45
C LEU A 118 22.34 7.01 5.98
N GLY A 119 22.66 5.87 6.61
CA GLY A 119 22.65 5.69 8.06
C GLY A 119 21.26 5.73 8.70
N ILE A 120 20.18 5.64 7.89
CA ILE A 120 18.82 5.75 8.38
C ILE A 120 18.27 4.35 8.67
N ASN A 121 18.06 4.04 9.95
CA ASN A 121 17.48 2.76 10.35
C ASN A 121 15.96 2.82 10.32
N CYS A 122 15.36 2.43 9.19
CA CYS A 122 13.93 2.37 9.03
C CYS A 122 13.51 1.14 8.20
N ARG A 123 12.26 0.71 8.42
CA ARG A 123 11.60 -0.33 7.63
C ARG A 123 10.57 0.30 6.70
N PHE A 124 10.21 -0.36 5.63
CA PHE A 124 9.13 0.10 4.73
C PHE A 124 7.82 0.37 5.49
N TYR A 125 7.51 -0.44 6.50
CA TYR A 125 6.30 -0.26 7.31
C TYR A 125 6.31 1.03 8.14
N ASP A 126 7.47 1.54 8.48
CA ASP A 126 7.61 2.75 9.31
C ASP A 126 7.14 4.01 8.57
N LEU A 127 7.09 3.97 7.21
CA LEU A 127 6.46 5.02 6.40
C LEU A 127 4.98 5.23 6.75
N ARG A 128 4.29 4.20 7.22
CA ARG A 128 2.92 4.30 7.70
C ARG A 128 2.82 5.15 8.97
N GLY A 129 3.77 4.98 9.88
CA GLY A 129 3.89 5.80 11.09
C GLY A 129 4.26 7.24 10.77
N SER A 130 5.20 7.43 9.84
CA SER A 130 5.60 8.76 9.35
C SER A 130 4.41 9.52 8.75
N PHE A 131 3.58 8.85 7.93
CA PHE A 131 2.35 9.44 7.40
C PHE A 131 1.43 9.90 8.52
N ALA A 132 1.17 9.05 9.54
CA ALA A 132 0.32 9.42 10.67
C ALA A 132 0.87 10.63 11.43
N THR A 133 2.16 10.61 11.75
CA THR A 133 2.82 11.69 12.52
C THR A 133 2.81 13.02 11.75
N ILE A 134 3.15 13.00 10.47
CA ILE A 134 3.17 14.21 9.65
C ILE A 134 1.75 14.79 9.50
N SER A 135 0.75 13.93 9.22
CA SER A 135 -0.64 14.38 9.08
C SER A 135 -1.19 14.99 10.36
N LEU A 136 -0.91 14.38 11.53
CA LEU A 136 -1.31 14.92 12.84
C LEU A 136 -0.65 16.29 13.10
N ARG A 137 0.66 16.42 12.87
CA ARG A 137 1.39 17.70 13.00
C ARG A 137 0.91 18.77 12.04
N SER A 138 0.37 18.36 10.89
CA SER A 138 -0.24 19.25 9.91
C SER A 138 -1.69 19.63 10.24
N GLY A 139 -2.21 19.22 11.39
CA GLY A 139 -3.54 19.59 11.88
C GLY A 139 -4.69 18.68 11.37
N CYS A 140 -4.37 17.53 10.74
CA CYS A 140 -5.43 16.58 10.37
C CYS A 140 -6.01 15.89 11.60
N GLU A 141 -7.30 15.63 11.57
CA GLU A 141 -7.96 14.93 12.66
C GLU A 141 -7.51 13.47 12.75
N ILE A 142 -7.30 12.99 13.96
CA ILE A 142 -6.84 11.63 14.23
C ILE A 142 -7.80 10.55 13.69
N LYS A 143 -9.10 10.86 13.68
CA LYS A 143 -10.16 9.99 13.16
C LYS A 143 -9.98 9.77 11.66
N ASP A 144 -9.75 10.84 10.90
CA ASP A 144 -9.57 10.79 9.44
C ASP A 144 -8.30 10.04 9.06
N ILE A 145 -7.23 10.26 9.81
CA ILE A 145 -5.97 9.53 9.64
C ILE A 145 -6.17 8.04 9.91
N ALA A 146 -6.89 7.69 10.98
CA ALA A 146 -7.18 6.30 11.33
C ALA A 146 -8.01 5.61 10.22
N GLU A 147 -8.97 6.32 9.62
CA GLU A 147 -9.78 5.82 8.52
C GLU A 147 -8.94 5.58 7.26
N VAL A 148 -8.13 6.54 6.83
CA VAL A 148 -7.21 6.39 5.70
C VAL A 148 -6.24 5.23 5.92
N LEU A 149 -5.73 5.09 7.12
CA LEU A 149 -4.84 3.98 7.48
C LEU A 149 -5.58 2.64 7.63
N GLY A 150 -6.91 2.65 7.80
CA GLY A 150 -7.72 1.46 8.04
C GLY A 150 -7.51 0.87 9.43
N HIS A 151 -7.28 1.71 10.42
CA HIS A 151 -7.23 1.30 11.82
C HIS A 151 -8.66 1.14 12.37
N LYS A 152 -8.94 -0.01 12.97
CA LYS A 152 -10.24 -0.25 13.64
C LYS A 152 -10.43 0.57 14.90
N ARG A 153 -9.34 0.90 15.58
CA ARG A 153 -9.30 1.62 16.83
C ARG A 153 -8.44 2.87 16.66
N ILE A 154 -8.96 3.98 17.10
CA ILE A 154 -8.28 5.28 17.05
C ILE A 154 -6.99 5.24 17.88
N GLU A 155 -6.99 4.51 19.01
CA GLU A 155 -5.83 4.34 19.90
C GLU A 155 -4.60 3.77 19.16
N THR A 156 -4.82 3.05 18.05
CA THR A 156 -3.70 2.58 17.22
C THR A 156 -3.00 3.74 16.50
N THR A 157 -3.73 4.79 16.18
CA THR A 157 -3.19 6.02 15.58
C THR A 157 -2.63 6.95 16.66
N GLU A 158 -3.25 7.01 17.82
CA GLU A 158 -2.80 7.80 18.99
C GLU A 158 -1.38 7.45 19.44
N LYS A 159 -0.97 6.19 19.30
CA LYS A 159 0.40 5.76 19.62
C LYS A 159 1.46 6.52 18.85
N TYR A 160 1.16 7.02 17.67
CA TYR A 160 2.07 7.87 16.90
C TYR A 160 2.09 9.33 17.40
N TYR A 161 1.10 9.70 18.25
CA TYR A 161 0.99 11.03 18.86
C TYR A 161 1.68 11.12 20.22
N ILE A 162 1.80 9.99 20.94
CA ILE A 162 2.37 9.94 22.30
C ILE A 162 3.85 10.33 22.37
N SER A 163 4.54 10.40 21.21
CA SER A 163 5.89 10.97 21.13
C SER A 163 5.88 12.51 21.07
N SER A 164 4.94 13.18 21.80
CA SER A 164 4.93 14.63 21.89
C SER A 164 6.21 15.14 22.54
N THR A 165 6.92 16.02 21.84
CA THR A 165 8.12 16.67 22.36
C THR A 165 7.75 17.73 23.41
N SER A 166 8.73 18.19 24.19
CA SER A 166 8.53 19.37 25.08
C SER A 166 8.08 20.61 24.33
N GLU A 167 8.48 20.75 23.07
CA GLU A 167 8.05 21.81 22.16
C GLU A 167 6.55 21.75 21.85
N ASP A 168 6.02 20.54 21.58
CA ASP A 168 4.58 20.36 21.33
C ASP A 168 3.72 20.80 22.53
N LYS A 169 4.20 20.54 23.77
CA LYS A 169 3.53 20.97 25.01
C LYS A 169 3.52 22.49 25.19
N LYS A 170 4.63 23.15 24.83
CA LYS A 170 4.75 24.61 24.87
C LYS A 170 3.79 25.26 23.89
N THR A 171 3.72 24.75 22.66
CA THR A 171 2.81 25.21 21.62
C THR A 171 1.33 25.15 22.04
N VAL A 172 0.92 24.09 22.77
CA VAL A 172 -0.45 24.00 23.31
C VAL A 172 -0.77 25.16 24.23
N THR A 173 0.15 25.52 25.13
CA THR A 173 -0.03 26.65 26.06
C THR A 173 -0.08 27.98 25.30
N GLU A 174 0.80 28.19 24.33
CA GLU A 174 0.82 29.40 23.51
C GLU A 174 -0.46 29.57 22.67
N ILE A 175 -0.99 28.47 22.10
CA ILE A 175 -2.27 28.49 21.38
C ILE A 175 -3.43 28.82 22.31
N PHE A 176 -3.46 28.24 23.53
CA PHE A 176 -4.48 28.55 24.52
C PHE A 176 -4.46 30.04 24.90
N GLU A 177 -3.30 30.56 25.24
CA GLU A 177 -3.11 31.97 25.60
C GLU A 177 -3.56 32.90 24.48
N LYS A 178 -3.15 32.61 23.22
CA LYS A 178 -3.52 33.40 22.04
C LYS A 178 -5.03 33.43 21.77
N ASN A 179 -5.77 32.37 22.11
CA ASN A 179 -7.21 32.27 21.83
C ASN A 179 -8.09 32.65 23.04
N THR A 180 -7.52 32.85 24.21
CA THR A 180 -8.27 33.27 25.41
C THR A 180 -8.20 34.75 25.69
N HIS A 181 -7.40 35.52 24.96
CA HIS A 181 -7.23 36.99 25.14
C HIS A 181 -6.96 37.39 26.59
N ILE A 182 -6.23 36.57 27.36
CA ILE A 182 -5.77 36.86 28.72
C ILE A 182 -4.39 37.48 28.65
#